data_6c68606544c5e2293ebca19dbd117914
#
_entry.id   6c68606544c5e2293ebca19dbd117914
#
_cell.length_a   1.000
_cell.length_b   1.000
_cell.length_c   1.000
_cell.angle_alpha   90.00
_cell.angle_beta   90.00
_cell.angle_gamma   90.00
#
_symmetry.space_group_name_H-M   'P 1'
#
loop_
_entity.id
_entity.type
_entity.pdbx_description
1 polymer ?
#
loop_
_entity_poly.entity_id
_entity_poly.type
_entity_poly.pdbx_seq_one_letter_code
_entity_poly.pdbx_strand_id
1 'polypeptide(L)'
;MSLTVEVDVMGTIVTLSLFHADGVDADRAKPYFDEAEHVLREVDRVFSTYRPESPVSRLRRGEMALGEAPPEVAEVLDLCREAREMTAGWFDPWAMPGGVDPTGLVKGWAAGRALSVLAAAGTDGALVNAAGDLASGGVVAPGQAFRAGIADPASPGTLAAIVELDGALATSGTYERGSHLLNPHTRVRESAVASASVTGPDPALADAFATALCVGGEAVFERLIDLDGYEALLIGFDGSQRLSPGFALVEASV
;
A
#
# COMPACT_ATOMS: atom_id res chain seq x y z
N MET A 1 8.11 6.14 -22.88
CA MET A 1 6.64 6.32 -23.07
C MET A 1 5.93 5.26 -22.24
N SER A 2 4.68 5.50 -21.81
CA SER A 2 3.93 4.56 -20.94
C SER A 2 2.62 4.14 -21.58
N LEU A 3 2.15 2.95 -21.23
CA LEU A 3 0.80 2.47 -21.46
C LEU A 3 0.16 2.22 -20.11
N THR A 4 -1.02 2.79 -19.85
CA THR A 4 -1.73 2.72 -18.56
C THR A 4 -3.14 2.22 -18.78
N VAL A 5 -3.59 1.34 -17.86
CA VAL A 5 -4.96 0.81 -17.77
C VAL A 5 -5.48 1.07 -16.37
N GLU A 6 -6.77 1.43 -16.28
CA GLU A 6 -7.49 1.63 -15.02
C GLU A 6 -8.43 0.46 -14.76
N VAL A 7 -8.45 -0.01 -13.51
CA VAL A 7 -9.29 -1.10 -13.03
C VAL A 7 -10.11 -0.61 -11.84
N ASP A 8 -11.44 -0.63 -11.94
CA ASP A 8 -12.34 -0.36 -10.82
C ASP A 8 -12.49 -1.64 -9.97
N VAL A 9 -11.83 -1.67 -8.81
CA VAL A 9 -11.76 -2.84 -7.92
C VAL A 9 -11.43 -2.42 -6.49
N MET A 10 -11.78 -3.21 -5.49
CA MET A 10 -11.53 -2.93 -4.06
C MET A 10 -12.11 -1.59 -3.59
N GLY A 11 -13.18 -1.11 -4.24
CA GLY A 11 -13.83 0.16 -3.92
C GLY A 11 -13.03 1.40 -4.30
N THR A 12 -12.08 1.26 -5.24
CA THR A 12 -11.23 2.33 -5.75
C THR A 12 -10.84 2.08 -7.21
N ILE A 13 -10.12 3.04 -7.81
CA ILE A 13 -9.47 2.85 -9.10
C ILE A 13 -8.02 2.46 -8.86
N VAL A 14 -7.61 1.31 -9.42
CA VAL A 14 -6.22 0.88 -9.47
C VAL A 14 -5.68 1.17 -10.85
N THR A 15 -4.53 1.87 -10.96
CA THR A 15 -3.86 2.08 -12.23
C THR A 15 -2.70 1.11 -12.40
N LEU A 16 -2.61 0.50 -13.58
CA LEU A 16 -1.57 -0.42 -14.01
C LEU A 16 -0.79 0.25 -15.13
N SER A 17 0.51 0.41 -15.01
CA SER A 17 1.33 1.10 -16.01
C SER A 17 2.58 0.31 -16.38
N LEU A 18 2.87 0.24 -17.66
CA LEU A 18 4.11 -0.27 -18.24
C LEU A 18 4.88 0.85 -18.91
N PHE A 19 6.21 0.83 -18.79
CA PHE A 19 7.12 1.86 -19.30
C PHE A 19 8.19 1.24 -20.18
N HIS A 20 8.41 1.83 -21.37
CA HIS A 20 9.50 1.45 -22.27
C HIS A 20 9.99 2.66 -23.06
N ALA A 21 11.31 2.77 -23.25
CA ALA A 21 11.92 3.91 -23.94
C ALA A 21 11.37 4.10 -25.36
N ASP A 22 11.22 3.02 -26.11
CA ASP A 22 10.72 3.01 -27.49
C ASP A 22 9.18 2.94 -27.58
N GLY A 23 8.48 2.96 -26.45
CA GLY A 23 7.04 2.78 -26.33
C GLY A 23 6.62 1.34 -26.04
N VAL A 24 5.40 1.20 -25.50
CA VAL A 24 4.81 -0.11 -25.14
C VAL A 24 3.85 -0.53 -26.25
N ASP A 25 4.08 -1.70 -26.82
CA ASP A 25 3.16 -2.33 -27.79
C ASP A 25 1.91 -2.81 -27.04
N ALA A 26 0.76 -2.23 -27.35
CA ALA A 26 -0.49 -2.48 -26.66
C ALA A 26 -0.99 -3.93 -26.82
N ASP A 27 -0.83 -4.53 -28.00
CA ASP A 27 -1.29 -5.91 -28.25
C ASP A 27 -0.43 -6.92 -27.49
N ARG A 28 0.86 -6.67 -27.38
CA ARG A 28 1.78 -7.51 -26.61
C ARG A 28 1.63 -7.31 -25.11
N ALA A 29 1.27 -6.11 -24.65
CA ALA A 29 1.07 -5.79 -23.25
C ALA A 29 -0.29 -6.28 -22.71
N LYS A 30 -1.30 -6.36 -23.59
CA LYS A 30 -2.68 -6.70 -23.20
C LYS A 30 -2.81 -7.95 -22.31
N PRO A 31 -2.18 -9.10 -22.60
CA PRO A 31 -2.30 -10.29 -21.75
C PRO A 31 -1.83 -10.07 -20.31
N TYR A 32 -0.81 -9.23 -20.12
CA TYR A 32 -0.29 -8.92 -18.78
C TYR A 32 -1.22 -7.98 -18.02
N PHE A 33 -1.86 -7.03 -18.69
CA PHE A 33 -2.88 -6.20 -18.04
C PHE A 33 -4.12 -7.02 -17.69
N ASP A 34 -4.60 -7.89 -18.59
CA ASP A 34 -5.74 -8.77 -18.33
C ASP A 34 -5.47 -9.69 -17.13
N GLU A 35 -4.28 -10.25 -17.01
CA GLU A 35 -3.90 -11.11 -15.89
C GLU A 35 -3.72 -10.32 -14.59
N ALA A 36 -3.11 -9.13 -14.63
CA ALA A 36 -2.99 -8.26 -13.47
C ALA A 36 -4.38 -7.81 -12.95
N GLU A 37 -5.31 -7.46 -13.85
CA GLU A 37 -6.70 -7.19 -13.50
C GLU A 37 -7.36 -8.40 -12.85
N HIS A 38 -7.16 -9.61 -13.40
CA HIS A 38 -7.69 -10.86 -12.83
C HIS A 38 -7.18 -11.06 -11.40
N VAL A 39 -5.89 -10.88 -11.15
CA VAL A 39 -5.29 -10.94 -9.81
C VAL A 39 -5.97 -9.96 -8.85
N LEU A 40 -6.15 -8.70 -9.24
CA LEU A 40 -6.80 -7.70 -8.41
C LEU A 40 -8.26 -8.05 -8.08
N ARG A 41 -9.02 -8.59 -9.05
CA ARG A 41 -10.41 -9.02 -8.85
C ARG A 41 -10.51 -10.22 -7.94
N GLU A 42 -9.58 -11.18 -8.02
CA GLU A 42 -9.52 -12.32 -7.11
C GLU A 42 -9.18 -11.87 -5.69
N VAL A 43 -8.25 -10.92 -5.51
CA VAL A 43 -7.96 -10.32 -4.20
C VAL A 43 -9.21 -9.67 -3.61
N ASP A 44 -9.95 -8.87 -4.38
CA ASP A 44 -11.22 -8.28 -3.93
C ASP A 44 -12.26 -9.35 -3.55
N ARG A 45 -12.38 -10.40 -4.35
CA ARG A 45 -13.30 -11.51 -4.08
C ARG A 45 -12.98 -12.23 -2.77
N VAL A 46 -11.69 -12.43 -2.46
CA VAL A 46 -11.23 -13.20 -1.30
C VAL A 46 -11.21 -12.35 -0.03
N PHE A 47 -10.72 -11.11 -0.11
CA PHE A 47 -10.39 -10.29 1.05
C PHE A 47 -11.39 -9.17 1.37
N SER A 48 -12.40 -8.93 0.53
CA SER A 48 -13.39 -7.89 0.78
C SER A 48 -14.18 -8.16 2.05
N THR A 49 -14.10 -7.24 3.01
CA THR A 49 -14.89 -7.28 4.25
C THR A 49 -16.33 -6.78 4.04
N TYR A 50 -16.62 -6.21 2.88
CA TYR A 50 -17.95 -5.73 2.47
C TYR A 50 -18.79 -6.80 1.74
N ARG A 51 -18.16 -7.87 1.25
CA ARG A 51 -18.83 -9.02 0.63
C ARG A 51 -19.08 -10.09 1.68
N PRO A 52 -20.35 -10.38 2.06
CA PRO A 52 -20.64 -11.38 3.10
C PRO A 52 -20.14 -12.79 2.74
N GLU A 53 -20.10 -13.12 1.45
CA GLU A 53 -19.67 -14.42 0.92
C GLU A 53 -18.15 -14.58 0.79
N SER A 54 -17.38 -13.50 0.95
CA SER A 54 -15.93 -13.59 0.83
C SER A 54 -15.32 -14.52 1.87
N PRO A 55 -14.23 -15.23 1.55
CA PRO A 55 -13.52 -16.07 2.52
C PRO A 55 -13.16 -15.33 3.81
N VAL A 56 -12.63 -14.10 3.71
CA VAL A 56 -12.28 -13.31 4.90
C VAL A 56 -13.51 -12.94 5.72
N SER A 57 -14.63 -12.53 5.10
CA SER A 57 -15.87 -12.23 5.82
C SER A 57 -16.43 -13.46 6.53
N ARG A 58 -16.38 -14.63 5.92
CA ARG A 58 -16.80 -15.90 6.52
C ARG A 58 -15.89 -16.32 7.67
N LEU A 59 -14.58 -16.16 7.50
CA LEU A 59 -13.58 -16.40 8.56
C LEU A 59 -13.84 -15.48 9.76
N ARG A 60 -14.10 -14.18 9.53
CA ARG A 60 -14.43 -13.19 10.57
C ARG A 60 -15.64 -13.59 11.40
N ARG A 61 -16.66 -14.19 10.77
CA ARG A 61 -17.89 -14.65 11.46
C ARG A 61 -17.78 -16.05 12.04
N GLY A 62 -16.62 -16.73 11.90
CA GLY A 62 -16.44 -18.12 12.34
C GLY A 62 -17.20 -19.15 11.50
N GLU A 63 -17.61 -18.81 10.30
CA GLU A 63 -18.34 -19.68 9.33
C GLU A 63 -17.38 -20.49 8.44
N MET A 64 -16.08 -20.21 8.54
CA MET A 64 -15.02 -20.89 7.79
C MET A 64 -13.79 -21.01 8.69
N ALA A 65 -13.16 -22.15 8.73
CA ALA A 65 -11.85 -22.32 9.35
C ALA A 65 -10.74 -21.87 8.40
N LEU A 66 -9.59 -21.44 8.94
CA LEU A 66 -8.47 -20.97 8.10
C LEU A 66 -7.99 -22.06 7.11
N GLY A 67 -7.99 -23.32 7.52
CA GLY A 67 -7.60 -24.45 6.64
C GLY A 67 -8.59 -24.77 5.50
N GLU A 68 -9.78 -24.14 5.51
CA GLU A 68 -10.79 -24.23 4.43
C GLU A 68 -10.74 -23.04 3.50
N ALA A 69 -10.04 -21.97 3.89
CA ALA A 69 -9.88 -20.76 3.10
C ALA A 69 -8.86 -20.96 1.97
N PRO A 70 -8.91 -20.18 0.89
CA PRO A 70 -7.87 -20.14 -0.11
C PRO A 70 -6.48 -19.90 0.52
N PRO A 71 -5.39 -20.51 -0.02
CA PRO A 71 -4.07 -20.49 0.61
C PRO A 71 -3.50 -19.07 0.78
N GLU A 72 -3.86 -18.13 -0.09
CA GLU A 72 -3.46 -16.74 0.01
C GLU A 72 -4.00 -16.03 1.27
N VAL A 73 -5.07 -16.53 1.87
CA VAL A 73 -5.57 -16.01 3.16
C VAL A 73 -4.58 -16.32 4.28
N ALA A 74 -4.01 -17.52 4.28
CA ALA A 74 -2.97 -17.88 5.26
C ALA A 74 -1.70 -17.05 5.04
N GLU A 75 -1.26 -16.88 3.80
CA GLU A 75 -0.11 -16.04 3.42
C GLU A 75 -0.27 -14.60 3.95
N VAL A 76 -1.40 -13.96 3.66
CA VAL A 76 -1.70 -12.60 4.11
C VAL A 76 -1.77 -12.51 5.64
N LEU A 77 -2.36 -13.50 6.31
CA LEU A 77 -2.40 -13.49 7.77
C LEU A 77 -1.02 -13.72 8.41
N ASP A 78 -0.10 -14.44 7.74
CA ASP A 78 1.28 -14.55 8.19
C ASP A 78 2.02 -13.22 8.06
N LEU A 79 1.89 -12.50 6.94
CA LEU A 79 2.38 -11.12 6.79
C LEU A 79 1.77 -10.17 7.83
N CYS A 80 0.49 -10.33 8.14
CA CYS A 80 -0.16 -9.56 9.20
C CYS A 80 0.45 -9.82 10.59
N ARG A 81 0.87 -11.05 10.89
CA ARG A 81 1.57 -11.38 12.15
C ARG A 81 2.94 -10.73 12.19
N GLU A 82 3.69 -10.81 11.09
CA GLU A 82 4.98 -10.17 10.94
C GLU A 82 4.87 -8.65 11.15
N ALA A 83 3.99 -7.97 10.42
CA ALA A 83 3.75 -6.53 10.57
C ALA A 83 3.32 -6.16 12.01
N ARG A 84 2.48 -6.99 12.65
CA ARG A 84 2.07 -6.80 14.04
C ARG A 84 3.27 -6.85 15.01
N GLU A 85 4.16 -7.81 14.83
CA GLU A 85 5.38 -7.95 15.65
C GLU A 85 6.32 -6.77 15.44
N MET A 86 6.62 -6.42 14.17
CA MET A 86 7.50 -5.32 13.82
C MET A 86 6.99 -3.97 14.34
N THR A 87 5.68 -3.75 14.35
CA THR A 87 5.06 -2.51 14.85
C THR A 87 4.70 -2.56 16.33
N ALA A 88 5.08 -3.61 17.10
CA ALA A 88 4.69 -3.83 18.50
C ALA A 88 3.17 -3.74 18.71
N GLY A 89 2.38 -4.22 17.77
CA GLY A 89 0.93 -4.27 17.85
C GLY A 89 0.21 -2.97 17.46
N TRP A 90 0.90 -1.96 16.94
CA TRP A 90 0.25 -0.77 16.40
C TRP A 90 -0.48 -1.04 15.07
N PHE A 91 -0.05 -2.06 14.33
CA PHE A 91 -0.85 -2.73 13.31
C PHE A 91 -1.35 -4.05 13.90
N ASP A 92 -2.65 -4.19 14.12
CA ASP A 92 -3.23 -5.43 14.66
C ASP A 92 -4.59 -5.75 14.00
N PRO A 93 -4.59 -6.56 12.94
CA PRO A 93 -5.82 -6.99 12.27
C PRO A 93 -6.79 -7.77 13.17
N TRP A 94 -6.29 -8.41 14.23
CA TRP A 94 -7.15 -9.17 15.16
C TRP A 94 -7.84 -8.28 16.20
N ALA A 95 -7.36 -7.04 16.36
CA ALA A 95 -8.00 -6.05 17.22
C ALA A 95 -9.27 -5.44 16.63
N MET A 96 -9.52 -5.67 15.33
CA MET A 96 -10.60 -5.03 14.58
C MET A 96 -11.99 -5.52 15.01
N PRO A 97 -13.00 -4.63 15.07
CA PRO A 97 -14.37 -5.01 15.36
C PRO A 97 -14.91 -6.02 14.35
N GLY A 98 -15.56 -7.07 14.83
CA GLY A 98 -16.16 -8.11 13.99
C GLY A 98 -15.21 -9.21 13.53
N GLY A 99 -13.99 -9.27 14.06
CA GLY A 99 -13.00 -10.31 13.79
C GLY A 99 -11.82 -9.81 12.95
N VAL A 100 -10.98 -10.73 12.51
CA VAL A 100 -9.76 -10.41 11.79
C VAL A 100 -10.02 -9.59 10.51
N ASP A 101 -9.31 -8.47 10.34
CA ASP A 101 -9.43 -7.58 9.19
C ASP A 101 -8.05 -7.22 8.63
N PRO A 102 -7.61 -7.90 7.57
CA PRO A 102 -6.28 -7.66 6.99
C PRO A 102 -6.25 -6.49 6.00
N THR A 103 -7.33 -5.73 5.82
CA THR A 103 -7.47 -4.75 4.72
C THR A 103 -6.46 -3.61 4.76
N GLY A 104 -5.83 -3.32 5.90
CA GLY A 104 -4.73 -2.36 6.03
C GLY A 104 -3.35 -2.89 5.57
N LEU A 105 -3.31 -4.06 4.92
CA LEU A 105 -2.13 -4.67 4.29
C LEU A 105 -2.46 -5.17 2.88
N VAL A 106 -3.72 -5.51 2.64
CA VAL A 106 -4.15 -6.22 1.42
C VAL A 106 -4.00 -5.37 0.16
N LYS A 107 -4.13 -4.05 0.24
CA LYS A 107 -3.97 -3.19 -0.95
C LYS A 107 -2.53 -3.19 -1.45
N GLY A 108 -1.57 -3.04 -0.55
CA GLY A 108 -0.15 -3.14 -0.86
C GLY A 108 0.21 -4.54 -1.39
N TRP A 109 -0.30 -5.60 -0.75
CA TRP A 109 -0.10 -6.98 -1.20
C TRP A 109 -0.66 -7.21 -2.61
N ALA A 110 -1.86 -6.72 -2.89
CA ALA A 110 -2.48 -6.79 -4.22
C ALA A 110 -1.67 -6.04 -5.28
N ALA A 111 -1.18 -4.83 -4.94
CA ALA A 111 -0.33 -4.04 -5.82
C ALA A 111 0.97 -4.79 -6.16
N GLY A 112 1.62 -5.43 -5.17
CA GLY A 112 2.82 -6.23 -5.37
C GLY A 112 2.58 -7.46 -6.25
N ARG A 113 1.44 -8.15 -6.08
CA ARG A 113 1.05 -9.29 -6.93
C ARG A 113 0.79 -8.85 -8.38
N ALA A 114 0.06 -7.76 -8.58
CA ALA A 114 -0.20 -7.20 -9.91
C ALA A 114 1.11 -6.71 -10.58
N LEU A 115 2.00 -6.06 -9.81
CA LEU A 115 3.32 -5.65 -10.29
C LEU A 115 4.14 -6.85 -10.78
N SER A 116 4.13 -7.97 -10.05
CA SER A 116 4.87 -9.18 -10.44
C SER A 116 4.40 -9.72 -11.80
N VAL A 117 3.11 -9.63 -12.10
CA VAL A 117 2.56 -9.99 -13.42
C VAL A 117 3.04 -9.01 -14.48
N LEU A 118 2.95 -7.70 -14.23
CA LEU A 118 3.37 -6.67 -15.20
C LEU A 118 4.87 -6.73 -15.49
N ALA A 119 5.71 -7.03 -14.51
CA ALA A 119 7.16 -7.15 -14.68
C ALA A 119 7.56 -8.25 -15.68
N ALA A 120 6.71 -9.26 -15.87
CA ALA A 120 6.93 -10.32 -16.85
C ALA A 120 6.72 -9.86 -18.32
N ALA A 121 6.19 -8.64 -18.56
CA ALA A 121 5.98 -8.09 -19.89
C ALA A 121 7.29 -7.74 -20.62
N GLY A 122 8.44 -7.71 -19.90
CA GLY A 122 9.75 -7.43 -20.49
C GLY A 122 9.93 -5.97 -20.93
N THR A 123 9.27 -5.04 -20.25
CA THR A 123 9.40 -3.58 -20.40
C THR A 123 10.49 -3.03 -19.47
N ASP A 124 10.87 -1.74 -19.62
CA ASP A 124 11.89 -1.11 -18.78
C ASP A 124 11.44 -0.98 -17.32
N GLY A 125 10.12 -0.82 -17.12
CA GLY A 125 9.55 -0.74 -15.79
C GLY A 125 8.04 -0.89 -15.77
N ALA A 126 7.52 -1.12 -14.57
CA ALA A 126 6.10 -1.22 -14.25
C ALA A 126 5.75 -0.48 -12.96
N LEU A 127 4.53 0.05 -12.90
CA LEU A 127 4.00 0.73 -11.73
C LEU A 127 2.54 0.32 -11.53
N VAL A 128 2.20 -0.02 -10.31
CA VAL A 128 0.81 -0.21 -9.84
C VAL A 128 0.51 0.86 -8.80
N ASN A 129 -0.62 1.55 -8.94
CA ASN A 129 -1.12 2.50 -7.96
C ASN A 129 -2.52 2.07 -7.49
N ALA A 130 -2.61 1.60 -6.26
CA ALA A 130 -3.84 1.18 -5.61
C ALA A 130 -4.32 2.26 -4.61
N ALA A 131 -4.87 3.37 -5.13
CA ALA A 131 -5.35 4.50 -4.33
C ALA A 131 -4.28 5.10 -3.39
N GLY A 132 -3.08 5.36 -3.93
CA GLY A 132 -1.97 5.94 -3.19
C GLY A 132 -0.99 4.92 -2.60
N ASP A 133 -1.33 3.63 -2.58
CA ASP A 133 -0.36 2.57 -2.31
C ASP A 133 0.28 2.14 -3.63
N LEU A 134 1.57 2.45 -3.77
CA LEU A 134 2.33 2.27 -4.99
C LEU A 134 3.25 1.05 -4.88
N ALA A 135 3.34 0.30 -5.97
CA ALA A 135 4.37 -0.71 -6.14
C ALA A 135 5.06 -0.49 -7.50
N SER A 136 6.38 -0.37 -7.52
CA SER A 136 7.17 -0.12 -8.72
C SER A 136 8.29 -1.15 -8.88
N GLY A 137 8.66 -1.41 -10.13
CA GLY A 137 9.81 -2.24 -10.46
C GLY A 137 10.45 -1.78 -11.78
N GLY A 138 11.77 -1.81 -11.84
CA GLY A 138 12.51 -1.29 -12.98
C GLY A 138 12.60 0.24 -13.01
N VAL A 139 12.54 0.85 -14.19
CA VAL A 139 12.73 2.30 -14.40
C VAL A 139 11.72 2.87 -15.36
N VAL A 140 11.46 4.18 -15.30
CA VAL A 140 10.61 4.89 -16.28
C VAL A 140 11.24 4.89 -17.67
N ALA A 141 12.56 5.13 -17.70
CA ALA A 141 13.43 5.05 -18.86
C ALA A 141 14.88 4.87 -18.38
N PRO A 142 15.83 4.49 -19.26
CA PRO A 142 17.23 4.37 -18.86
C PRO A 142 17.75 5.61 -18.14
N GLY A 143 18.20 5.44 -16.90
CA GLY A 143 18.67 6.51 -16.02
C GLY A 143 17.58 7.40 -15.38
N GLN A 144 16.30 7.01 -15.50
CA GLN A 144 15.17 7.76 -14.93
C GLN A 144 14.36 6.87 -13.97
N ALA A 145 14.55 7.07 -12.68
CA ALA A 145 13.77 6.40 -11.62
C ALA A 145 12.31 6.84 -11.61
N PHE A 146 11.45 6.05 -10.98
CA PHE A 146 10.08 6.47 -10.65
C PHE A 146 10.10 7.59 -9.62
N ARG A 147 9.07 8.43 -9.67
CA ARG A 147 8.83 9.47 -8.67
C ARG A 147 7.37 9.46 -8.27
N ALA A 148 7.13 9.62 -6.97
CA ALA A 148 5.79 9.69 -6.41
C ALA A 148 5.58 10.98 -5.64
N GLY A 149 4.40 11.59 -5.77
CA GLY A 149 3.98 12.74 -4.97
C GLY A 149 3.23 12.28 -3.74
N ILE A 150 3.59 12.85 -2.58
CA ILE A 150 2.85 12.69 -1.32
C ILE A 150 1.96 13.91 -1.17
N ALA A 151 0.65 13.69 -1.06
CA ALA A 151 -0.33 14.77 -0.94
C ALA A 151 -0.17 15.52 0.39
N ASP A 152 -0.36 16.84 0.35
CA ASP A 152 -0.44 17.67 1.55
C ASP A 152 -1.80 17.47 2.22
N PRO A 153 -1.86 16.90 3.45
CA PRO A 153 -3.14 16.68 4.14
C PRO A 153 -3.88 17.96 4.50
N ALA A 154 -3.19 19.11 4.55
CA ALA A 154 -3.78 20.41 4.89
C ALA A 154 -4.26 21.17 3.65
N SER A 155 -3.77 20.85 2.45
CA SER A 155 -3.99 21.62 1.22
C SER A 155 -4.36 20.71 0.05
N PRO A 156 -5.65 20.38 -0.14
CA PRO A 156 -6.09 19.49 -1.21
C PRO A 156 -5.58 19.94 -2.60
N GLY A 157 -5.02 18.98 -3.35
CA GLY A 157 -4.48 19.23 -4.69
C GLY A 157 -3.03 19.74 -4.72
N THR A 158 -2.38 19.90 -3.57
CA THR A 158 -0.95 20.21 -3.46
C THR A 158 -0.16 19.00 -2.96
N LEU A 159 1.15 19.02 -3.19
CA LEU A 159 2.08 17.99 -2.71
C LEU A 159 2.87 18.53 -1.52
N ALA A 160 2.96 17.73 -0.47
CA ALA A 160 3.83 17.96 0.66
C ALA A 160 5.28 17.57 0.35
N ALA A 161 5.46 16.52 -0.49
CA ALA A 161 6.77 16.01 -0.87
C ALA A 161 6.70 15.30 -2.23
N ILE A 162 7.87 15.17 -2.87
CA ILE A 162 8.09 14.26 -4.00
C ILE A 162 9.21 13.32 -3.57
N VAL A 163 9.02 12.02 -3.74
CA VAL A 163 10.00 10.99 -3.39
C VAL A 163 10.42 10.21 -4.62
N GLU A 164 11.69 9.85 -4.71
CA GLU A 164 12.15 8.83 -5.64
C GLU A 164 11.66 7.47 -5.15
N LEU A 165 11.04 6.70 -6.06
CA LEU A 165 10.40 5.44 -5.71
C LEU A 165 11.18 4.27 -6.29
N ASP A 166 11.70 3.43 -5.40
CA ASP A 166 12.27 2.12 -5.70
C ASP A 166 11.58 1.09 -4.80
N GLY A 167 10.73 0.25 -5.38
CA GLY A 167 9.88 -0.67 -4.64
C GLY A 167 8.50 -0.08 -4.33
N ALA A 168 8.17 0.18 -3.07
CA ALA A 168 6.84 0.57 -2.62
C ALA A 168 6.82 1.94 -1.93
N LEU A 169 5.66 2.61 -2.04
CA LEU A 169 5.24 3.71 -1.19
C LEU A 169 3.79 3.47 -0.77
N ALA A 170 3.51 3.50 0.52
CA ALA A 170 2.14 3.50 1.03
C ALA A 170 1.89 4.73 1.90
N THR A 171 0.66 5.24 1.87
CA THR A 171 0.29 6.41 2.67
C THR A 171 -1.05 6.19 3.36
N SER A 172 -1.06 6.34 4.68
CA SER A 172 -2.27 6.38 5.50
C SER A 172 -2.51 7.80 6.04
N GLY A 173 -3.76 8.24 6.03
CA GLY A 173 -4.09 9.58 6.49
C GLY A 173 -5.56 9.76 6.83
N THR A 174 -5.86 10.87 7.49
CA THR A 174 -7.23 11.20 7.92
C THR A 174 -7.99 12.08 6.92
N TYR A 175 -7.29 12.64 5.93
CA TYR A 175 -7.83 13.64 5.02
C TYR A 175 -8.80 13.08 3.98
N GLU A 176 -8.68 11.79 3.61
CA GLU A 176 -9.57 11.16 2.61
C GLU A 176 -10.85 10.58 3.22
N ARG A 177 -10.73 9.91 4.38
CA ARG A 177 -11.83 9.10 4.97
C ARG A 177 -12.13 9.47 6.43
N GLY A 178 -11.56 10.56 6.94
CA GLY A 178 -11.69 10.95 8.35
C GLY A 178 -11.01 9.94 9.30
N SER A 179 -11.39 9.97 10.57
CA SER A 179 -10.85 9.07 11.60
C SER A 179 -11.43 7.65 11.43
N HIS A 180 -10.95 6.91 10.45
CA HIS A 180 -11.37 5.53 10.17
C HIS A 180 -10.43 4.47 10.78
N LEU A 181 -9.18 4.84 11.08
CA LEU A 181 -8.18 3.94 11.63
C LEU A 181 -8.46 3.65 13.11
N LEU A 182 -8.38 2.39 13.50
CA LEU A 182 -8.56 1.95 14.88
C LEU A 182 -7.19 1.88 15.56
N ASN A 183 -7.07 2.54 16.73
CA ASN A 183 -5.94 2.31 17.61
C ASN A 183 -6.12 0.96 18.31
N PRO A 184 -5.25 -0.04 18.07
CA PRO A 184 -5.40 -1.38 18.65
C PRO A 184 -5.28 -1.40 20.18
N HIS A 185 -4.54 -0.45 20.75
CA HIS A 185 -4.30 -0.37 22.20
C HIS A 185 -5.46 0.26 22.96
N THR A 186 -6.04 1.34 22.40
CA THR A 186 -7.16 2.06 23.05
C THR A 186 -8.53 1.58 22.60
N ARG A 187 -8.63 0.88 21.45
CA ARG A 187 -9.87 0.48 20.78
C ARG A 187 -10.72 1.67 20.31
N VAL A 188 -10.11 2.85 20.19
CA VAL A 188 -10.75 4.08 19.68
C VAL A 188 -10.29 4.34 18.25
N ARG A 189 -11.16 4.94 17.44
CA ARG A 189 -10.79 5.43 16.10
C ARG A 189 -10.09 6.77 16.25
N GLU A 190 -8.79 6.76 16.06
CA GLU A 190 -7.93 7.93 16.23
C GLU A 190 -6.66 7.78 15.40
N SER A 191 -5.99 8.90 15.15
CA SER A 191 -4.69 8.97 14.48
C SER A 191 -3.80 9.94 15.23
N ALA A 192 -2.53 9.60 15.36
CA ALA A 192 -1.54 10.47 16.01
C ALA A 192 -1.11 11.63 15.11
N VAL A 193 -1.21 11.44 13.78
CA VAL A 193 -0.76 12.39 12.75
C VAL A 193 -1.80 12.53 11.63
N ALA A 194 -1.69 13.58 10.84
CA ALA A 194 -2.57 13.85 9.72
C ALA A 194 -2.29 12.90 8.53
N SER A 195 -1.02 12.59 8.29
CA SER A 195 -0.58 11.68 7.23
C SER A 195 0.72 10.97 7.64
N ALA A 196 0.85 9.72 7.23
CA ALA A 196 2.04 8.90 7.42
C ALA A 196 2.32 8.14 6.13
N SER A 197 3.53 8.29 5.59
CA SER A 197 3.98 7.61 4.38
C SER A 197 5.18 6.72 4.71
N VAL A 198 5.21 5.53 4.11
CA VAL A 198 6.33 4.58 4.26
C VAL A 198 6.77 4.13 2.87
N THR A 199 8.08 4.20 2.61
CA THR A 199 8.71 3.56 1.46
C THR A 199 9.44 2.29 1.91
N GLY A 200 9.56 1.30 1.01
CA GLY A 200 10.25 0.07 1.32
C GLY A 200 10.17 -0.97 0.20
N PRO A 201 10.83 -2.12 0.39
CA PRO A 201 10.91 -3.15 -0.64
C PRO A 201 9.61 -3.96 -0.80
N ASP A 202 8.82 -4.13 0.27
CA ASP A 202 7.59 -4.93 0.28
C ASP A 202 6.35 -4.03 0.37
N PRO A 203 5.48 -4.00 -0.66
CA PRO A 203 4.28 -3.16 -0.66
C PRO A 203 3.26 -3.53 0.41
N ALA A 204 3.15 -4.80 0.80
CA ALA A 204 2.22 -5.25 1.84
C ALA A 204 2.64 -4.73 3.22
N LEU A 205 3.93 -4.85 3.54
CA LEU A 205 4.48 -4.34 4.79
C LEU A 205 4.48 -2.81 4.81
N ALA A 206 4.76 -2.13 3.70
CA ALA A 206 4.69 -0.67 3.61
C ALA A 206 3.27 -0.15 3.93
N ASP A 207 2.19 -0.79 3.41
CA ASP A 207 0.78 -0.45 3.69
C ASP A 207 0.46 -0.65 5.19
N ALA A 208 0.84 -1.80 5.76
CA ALA A 208 0.67 -2.08 7.18
C ALA A 208 1.43 -1.07 8.07
N PHE A 209 2.67 -0.74 7.71
CA PHE A 209 3.50 0.21 8.45
C PHE A 209 2.97 1.65 8.35
N ALA A 210 2.49 2.08 7.20
CA ALA A 210 1.85 3.39 7.04
C ALA A 210 0.60 3.49 7.93
N THR A 211 -0.21 2.41 8.01
CA THR A 211 -1.37 2.32 8.91
C THR A 211 -0.93 2.42 10.37
N ALA A 212 0.04 1.61 10.81
CA ALA A 212 0.58 1.63 12.16
C ALA A 212 1.15 3.00 12.53
N LEU A 213 1.92 3.59 11.61
CA LEU A 213 2.59 4.87 11.76
C LEU A 213 1.59 6.03 11.91
N CYS A 214 0.50 6.01 11.13
CA CYS A 214 -0.56 7.00 11.22
C CYS A 214 -1.25 6.98 12.59
N VAL A 215 -1.45 5.79 13.16
CA VAL A 215 -2.11 5.61 14.46
C VAL A 215 -1.17 5.83 15.64
N GLY A 216 0.07 5.30 15.55
CA GLY A 216 1.04 5.29 16.66
C GLY A 216 2.03 6.45 16.66
N GLY A 217 2.13 7.19 15.54
CA GLY A 217 2.99 8.36 15.41
C GLY A 217 4.44 8.05 15.77
N GLU A 218 4.97 8.85 16.68
CA GLU A 218 6.36 8.80 17.12
C GLU A 218 6.81 7.44 17.65
N ALA A 219 5.93 6.74 18.38
CA ALA A 219 6.26 5.43 18.94
C ALA A 219 6.49 4.35 17.87
N VAL A 220 5.84 4.48 16.71
CA VAL A 220 6.06 3.61 15.55
C VAL A 220 7.22 4.10 14.72
N PHE A 221 7.37 5.42 14.55
CA PHE A 221 8.45 6.03 13.79
C PHE A 221 9.83 5.55 14.28
N GLU A 222 10.08 5.60 15.60
CA GLU A 222 11.34 5.15 16.20
C GLU A 222 11.64 3.65 15.96
N ARG A 223 10.62 2.85 15.69
CA ARG A 223 10.80 1.44 15.33
C ARG A 223 11.09 1.25 13.86
N LEU A 224 10.42 2.02 13.00
CA LEU A 224 10.57 1.88 11.55
C LEU A 224 11.93 2.33 11.05
N ILE A 225 12.54 3.35 11.67
CA ILE A 225 13.87 3.83 11.29
C ILE A 225 14.99 2.80 11.56
N ASP A 226 14.71 1.79 12.39
CA ASP A 226 15.66 0.69 12.68
C ASP A 226 15.44 -0.51 11.72
N LEU A 227 14.43 -0.46 10.84
CA LEU A 227 14.16 -1.52 9.88
C LEU A 227 14.90 -1.29 8.56
N ASP A 228 15.76 -2.23 8.19
CA ASP A 228 16.51 -2.15 6.94
C ASP A 228 15.58 -2.01 5.72
N GLY A 229 15.83 -0.99 4.91
CA GLY A 229 15.15 -0.74 3.65
C GLY A 229 13.79 -0.04 3.79
N TYR A 230 13.32 0.28 4.99
CA TYR A 230 12.10 1.06 5.20
C TYR A 230 12.43 2.48 5.65
N GLU A 231 11.73 3.44 5.05
CA GLU A 231 11.85 4.84 5.38
C GLU A 231 10.48 5.46 5.58
N ALA A 232 10.38 6.49 6.42
CA ALA A 232 9.11 7.04 6.87
C ALA A 232 9.06 8.57 6.81
N LEU A 233 7.87 9.10 6.49
CA LEU A 233 7.51 10.51 6.60
C LEU A 233 6.24 10.63 7.44
N LEU A 234 6.29 11.42 8.52
CA LEU A 234 5.13 11.88 9.28
C LEU A 234 4.79 13.32 8.92
N ILE A 235 3.49 13.62 8.81
CA ILE A 235 2.97 14.99 8.70
C ILE A 235 1.96 15.19 9.83
N GLY A 236 2.30 16.06 10.78
CA GLY A 236 1.45 16.41 11.92
C GLY A 236 0.22 17.22 11.51
N PHE A 237 -0.77 17.29 12.41
CA PHE A 237 -1.95 18.15 12.21
C PHE A 237 -1.62 19.64 12.17
N ASP A 238 -0.46 20.04 12.67
CA ASP A 238 0.08 21.41 12.62
C ASP A 238 0.94 21.68 11.36
N GLY A 239 1.05 20.70 10.47
CA GLY A 239 1.88 20.76 9.26
C GLY A 239 3.36 20.47 9.50
N SER A 240 3.77 20.16 10.74
CA SER A 240 5.15 19.72 11.02
C SER A 240 5.47 18.43 10.29
N GLN A 241 6.69 18.30 9.79
CA GLN A 241 7.15 17.10 9.09
C GLN A 241 8.32 16.46 9.84
N ARG A 242 8.31 15.13 9.92
CA ARG A 242 9.44 14.33 10.38
C ARG A 242 9.74 13.23 9.37
N LEU A 243 11.00 13.16 8.96
CA LEU A 243 11.50 12.20 7.99
C LEU A 243 12.56 11.32 8.62
N SER A 244 12.60 10.06 8.23
CA SER A 244 13.74 9.20 8.49
C SER A 244 14.95 9.61 7.61
N PRO A 245 16.19 9.31 8.04
CA PRO A 245 17.40 9.82 7.38
C PRO A 245 17.56 9.42 5.91
N GLY A 246 17.04 8.26 5.52
CA GLY A 246 17.14 7.73 4.15
C GLY A 246 15.91 8.02 3.29
N PHE A 247 14.92 8.77 3.78
CA PHE A 247 13.74 9.09 2.98
C PHE A 247 14.09 9.92 1.74
N ALA A 248 14.00 9.32 0.56
CA ALA A 248 14.57 9.82 -0.69
C ALA A 248 13.76 10.98 -1.31
N LEU A 249 13.78 12.14 -0.66
CA LEU A 249 13.16 13.36 -1.20
C LEU A 249 13.83 13.80 -2.50
N VAL A 250 13.00 14.13 -3.49
CA VAL A 250 13.45 14.84 -4.68
C VAL A 250 13.33 16.34 -4.40
N GLU A 251 14.45 17.05 -4.45
CA GLU A 251 14.40 18.51 -4.38
C GLU A 251 13.58 19.04 -5.56
N ALA A 252 12.57 19.87 -5.26
CA ALA A 252 11.87 20.59 -6.30
C ALA A 252 12.88 21.52 -6.98
N SER A 253 13.24 21.21 -8.22
CA SER A 253 13.95 22.18 -9.05
C SER A 253 13.02 23.38 -9.24
N VAL A 254 13.30 24.48 -8.56
CA VAL A 254 12.63 25.77 -8.66
C VAL A 254 12.88 26.36 -10.05
#